data_a02343173fdfd1484a1f19c5cafcd793
#
_entry.id   a02343173fdfd1484a1f19c5cafcd793
#
_cell.length_a   1.000
_cell.length_b   1.000
_cell.length_c   1.000
_cell.angle_alpha   90.00
_cell.angle_beta   90.00
_cell.angle_gamma   90.00
#
_symmetry.space_group_name_H-M   'P 1'
#
loop_
_entity.id
_entity.type
_entity.pdbx_description
1 polymer ?
#
loop_
_entity_poly.entity_id
_entity_poly.type
_entity_poly.pdbx_seq_one_letter_code
_entity_poly.pdbx_strand_id
1 'polypeptide(L)'
;MVSKSAITQAQLAKATGVSQATISRCLRGDPAQSATSCARIRKIAQELGYVPNPFASGMARERREKNPTPSSSLAIIAGNPHYDPLKIEPEIQQLVSAARDQANALGYSIEYFWRYNPELAGPRMAKVIKTRNILGLYLFHLSHDELNVPWDQFSIVLQNPTHHSPLFHHLTSNRFQNTQIALEECQRLGYRRPALLINLADDLNRKGEIMNLGAYMAYSHLLGDAKRIPPFDRNQSAKEFGLWFKKYQPDVLLGSGPAPLPVPCGFKIPQQVGYVSLSGGISPVRTGATYVGDRMDVMGSTAIDLLTTQIHRHERGFPTHPRCVVIAGQWHEGSTTLRQKSTSPIQRS
;
A
#
# COMPACT_ATOMS: atom_id res chain seq x y z
N MET A 1 -9.48 10.64 47.84
CA MET A 1 -10.31 10.41 46.63
C MET A 1 -10.30 8.92 46.35
N VAL A 2 -11.42 8.23 46.59
CA VAL A 2 -11.54 6.78 46.34
C VAL A 2 -11.62 6.58 44.84
N SER A 3 -10.65 5.90 44.25
CA SER A 3 -10.64 5.48 42.84
C SER A 3 -11.86 4.60 42.58
N LYS A 4 -12.87 5.08 41.86
CA LYS A 4 -13.96 4.25 41.36
C LYS A 4 -13.34 3.20 40.42
N SER A 5 -13.34 1.94 40.86
CA SER A 5 -12.93 0.80 40.05
C SER A 5 -13.70 0.81 38.72
N ALA A 6 -12.99 0.77 37.61
CA ALA A 6 -13.61 0.74 36.28
C ALA A 6 -14.51 -0.50 36.15
N ILE A 7 -15.74 -0.30 35.68
CA ILE A 7 -16.71 -1.38 35.47
C ILE A 7 -16.21 -2.37 34.45
N THR A 8 -16.30 -3.66 34.73
CA THR A 8 -15.88 -4.76 33.87
C THR A 8 -17.04 -5.32 33.04
N GLN A 9 -16.75 -6.03 31.94
CA GLN A 9 -17.78 -6.75 31.17
C GLN A 9 -18.52 -7.81 32.00
N ALA A 10 -17.86 -8.41 33.02
CA ALA A 10 -18.49 -9.36 33.92
C ALA A 10 -19.53 -8.67 34.82
N GLN A 11 -19.22 -7.47 35.34
CA GLN A 11 -20.17 -6.68 36.14
C GLN A 11 -21.33 -6.19 35.24
N LEU A 12 -21.06 -5.81 34.01
CA LEU A 12 -22.10 -5.42 33.04
C LEU A 12 -23.00 -6.62 32.69
N ALA A 13 -22.45 -7.83 32.54
CA ALA A 13 -23.18 -9.05 32.33
C ALA A 13 -24.14 -9.34 33.52
N LYS A 14 -23.66 -9.17 34.75
CA LYS A 14 -24.46 -9.31 35.96
C LYS A 14 -25.59 -8.27 36.05
N ALA A 15 -25.31 -7.03 35.68
CA ALA A 15 -26.29 -5.94 35.68
C ALA A 15 -27.37 -6.09 34.58
N THR A 16 -27.05 -6.69 33.45
CA THR A 16 -27.98 -6.86 32.32
C THR A 16 -28.69 -8.20 32.28
N GLY A 17 -28.25 -9.19 33.08
CA GLY A 17 -28.79 -10.54 33.11
C GLY A 17 -28.44 -11.41 31.89
N VAL A 18 -27.42 -11.05 31.15
CA VAL A 18 -26.94 -11.81 29.96
C VAL A 18 -25.50 -12.29 30.12
N SER A 19 -25.08 -13.26 29.33
CA SER A 19 -23.71 -13.77 29.41
C SER A 19 -22.67 -12.71 29.00
N GLN A 20 -21.46 -12.80 29.55
CA GLN A 20 -20.35 -11.91 29.19
C GLN A 20 -20.03 -12.00 27.68
N ALA A 21 -20.23 -13.19 27.06
CA ALA A 21 -20.07 -13.37 25.62
C ALA A 21 -21.10 -12.54 24.83
N THR A 22 -22.37 -12.51 25.29
CA THR A 22 -23.44 -11.68 24.71
C THR A 22 -23.12 -10.19 24.86
N ILE A 23 -22.68 -9.75 26.04
CA ILE A 23 -22.20 -8.36 26.26
C ILE A 23 -21.13 -8.00 25.25
N SER A 24 -20.09 -8.83 25.17
CA SER A 24 -18.96 -8.60 24.26
C SER A 24 -19.39 -8.51 22.79
N ARG A 25 -20.31 -9.36 22.35
CA ARG A 25 -20.85 -9.33 20.98
C ARG A 25 -21.70 -8.08 20.71
N CYS A 26 -22.60 -7.73 21.65
CA CYS A 26 -23.45 -6.55 21.52
C CYS A 26 -22.67 -5.24 21.54
N LEU A 27 -21.65 -5.11 22.39
CA LEU A 27 -20.78 -3.91 22.42
C LEU A 27 -19.97 -3.76 21.15
N ARG A 28 -19.60 -4.87 20.51
CA ARG A 28 -18.90 -4.88 19.20
C ARG A 28 -19.83 -4.73 18.01
N GLY A 29 -21.17 -4.77 18.20
CA GLY A 29 -22.13 -4.64 17.11
C GLY A 29 -22.29 -5.89 16.25
N ASP A 30 -22.08 -7.08 16.81
CA ASP A 30 -22.22 -8.37 16.11
C ASP A 30 -23.65 -8.50 15.52
N PRO A 31 -23.81 -8.65 14.20
CA PRO A 31 -25.11 -8.72 13.53
C PRO A 31 -25.92 -9.97 13.90
N ALA A 32 -25.28 -11.01 14.47
CA ALA A 32 -25.96 -12.18 14.99
C ALA A 32 -26.76 -11.90 16.27
N GLN A 33 -26.59 -10.70 16.87
CA GLN A 33 -27.32 -10.29 18.06
C GLN A 33 -28.50 -9.37 17.71
N SER A 34 -29.59 -9.50 18.43
CA SER A 34 -30.76 -8.63 18.25
C SER A 34 -30.40 -7.15 18.44
N ALA A 35 -30.76 -6.31 17.47
CA ALA A 35 -30.51 -4.87 17.52
C ALA A 35 -31.08 -4.21 18.79
N THR A 36 -32.28 -4.64 19.21
CA THR A 36 -32.98 -4.17 20.41
C THR A 36 -32.20 -4.52 21.69
N SER A 37 -31.72 -5.78 21.78
CA SER A 37 -30.90 -6.22 22.91
C SER A 37 -29.57 -5.47 23.00
N CYS A 38 -28.91 -5.25 21.87
CA CYS A 38 -27.66 -4.51 21.81
C CYS A 38 -27.83 -3.02 22.17
N ALA A 39 -28.93 -2.39 21.75
CA ALA A 39 -29.26 -1.02 22.12
C ALA A 39 -29.48 -0.89 23.64
N ARG A 40 -30.23 -1.83 24.26
CA ARG A 40 -30.44 -1.88 25.72
C ARG A 40 -29.10 -2.03 26.45
N ILE A 41 -28.24 -2.95 26.01
CA ILE A 41 -26.94 -3.19 26.64
C ILE A 41 -26.02 -1.96 26.53
N ARG A 42 -25.98 -1.29 25.37
CA ARG A 42 -25.18 -0.06 25.21
C ARG A 42 -25.66 1.06 26.11
N LYS A 43 -26.97 1.23 26.25
CA LYS A 43 -27.55 2.22 27.16
C LYS A 43 -27.12 1.96 28.63
N ILE A 44 -27.28 0.73 29.12
CA ILE A 44 -26.86 0.35 30.48
C ILE A 44 -25.33 0.51 30.67
N ALA A 45 -24.54 0.15 29.65
CA ALA A 45 -23.09 0.33 29.67
C ALA A 45 -22.70 1.81 29.83
N GLN A 46 -23.39 2.70 29.12
CA GLN A 46 -23.19 4.15 29.22
C GLN A 46 -23.62 4.69 30.61
N GLU A 47 -24.77 4.26 31.11
CA GLU A 47 -25.28 4.67 32.43
C GLU A 47 -24.35 4.24 33.59
N LEU A 48 -23.74 3.07 33.45
CA LEU A 48 -22.77 2.54 34.42
C LEU A 48 -21.34 3.09 34.22
N GLY A 49 -21.11 3.89 33.20
CA GLY A 49 -19.78 4.44 32.91
C GLY A 49 -18.76 3.36 32.47
N TYR A 50 -19.24 2.32 31.79
CA TYR A 50 -18.34 1.30 31.22
C TYR A 50 -17.50 1.89 30.08
N VAL A 51 -16.18 1.77 30.24
CA VAL A 51 -15.21 2.12 29.15
C VAL A 51 -14.52 0.83 28.71
N PRO A 52 -14.53 0.51 27.39
CA PRO A 52 -13.80 -0.65 26.87
C PRO A 52 -12.33 -0.59 27.27
N ASN A 53 -11.82 -1.66 27.87
CA ASN A 53 -10.42 -1.75 28.24
C ASN A 53 -9.59 -2.29 27.07
N PRO A 54 -8.69 -1.49 26.46
CA PRO A 54 -7.84 -1.93 25.36
C PRO A 54 -6.93 -3.12 25.71
N PHE A 55 -6.50 -3.20 26.97
CA PHE A 55 -5.66 -4.30 27.47
C PHE A 55 -6.41 -5.64 27.58
N ALA A 56 -7.74 -5.62 27.81
CA ALA A 56 -8.53 -6.85 27.83
C ALA A 56 -8.57 -7.51 26.43
N SER A 57 -8.48 -6.73 25.36
CA SER A 57 -8.36 -7.24 24.00
C SER A 57 -6.99 -7.88 23.75
N GLY A 58 -5.92 -7.32 24.33
CA GLY A 58 -4.57 -7.89 24.31
C GLY A 58 -4.48 -9.22 25.05
N MET A 59 -5.09 -9.32 26.24
CA MET A 59 -5.12 -10.57 27.03
C MET A 59 -5.95 -11.67 26.36
N ALA A 60 -7.01 -11.31 25.64
CA ALA A 60 -7.78 -12.28 24.84
C ALA A 60 -6.96 -12.80 23.65
N ARG A 61 -6.05 -11.97 23.10
CA ARG A 61 -5.08 -12.35 22.08
C ARG A 61 -4.07 -13.36 22.64
N GLU A 62 -3.47 -13.08 23.79
CA GLU A 62 -2.49 -13.96 24.46
C GLU A 62 -3.06 -15.35 24.81
N ARG A 63 -4.37 -15.42 25.17
CA ARG A 63 -5.09 -16.69 25.36
C ARG A 63 -5.29 -17.47 24.07
N ARG A 64 -5.42 -16.81 22.92
CA ARG A 64 -5.54 -17.46 21.59
C ARG A 64 -4.20 -18.00 21.11
N GLU A 65 -3.10 -17.36 21.47
CA GLU A 65 -1.74 -17.83 21.14
C GLU A 65 -1.40 -19.17 21.78
N LYS A 66 -2.08 -19.55 22.87
CA LYS A 66 -1.95 -20.86 23.54
C LYS A 66 -2.76 -21.98 22.88
N ASN A 67 -3.69 -21.65 21.92
CA ASN A 67 -4.47 -22.63 21.15
C ASN A 67 -4.73 -22.10 19.73
N PRO A 68 -3.77 -22.25 18.80
CA PRO A 68 -3.84 -21.64 17.49
C PRO A 68 -4.65 -22.50 16.51
N THR A 69 -5.95 -22.41 16.54
CA THR A 69 -6.77 -22.70 15.36
C THR A 69 -7.30 -21.36 14.86
N PRO A 70 -6.85 -20.84 13.71
CA PRO A 70 -7.38 -19.60 13.16
C PRO A 70 -8.88 -19.77 12.92
N SER A 71 -9.70 -19.07 13.72
CA SER A 71 -11.16 -19.20 13.62
C SER A 71 -11.76 -18.39 12.47
N SER A 72 -10.95 -17.59 11.77
CA SER A 72 -11.41 -16.68 10.70
C SER A 72 -10.30 -16.40 9.70
N SER A 73 -10.64 -16.36 8.43
CA SER A 73 -9.71 -16.15 7.32
C SER A 73 -9.86 -14.76 6.73
N LEU A 74 -8.76 -14.21 6.24
CA LEU A 74 -8.69 -13.04 5.36
C LEU A 74 -8.21 -13.49 3.99
N ALA A 75 -8.57 -12.76 2.93
CA ALA A 75 -8.12 -13.08 1.58
C ALA A 75 -7.29 -11.95 0.98
N ILE A 76 -6.19 -12.30 0.33
CA ILE A 76 -5.50 -11.44 -0.63
C ILE A 76 -5.98 -11.86 -2.01
N ILE A 77 -6.52 -10.93 -2.79
CA ILE A 77 -6.95 -11.15 -4.17
C ILE A 77 -6.08 -10.33 -5.10
N ALA A 78 -5.26 -11.01 -5.89
CA ALA A 78 -4.35 -10.37 -6.84
C ALA A 78 -4.97 -10.27 -8.24
N GLY A 79 -5.02 -9.07 -8.80
CA GLY A 79 -5.64 -8.74 -10.09
C GLY A 79 -4.69 -8.61 -11.28
N ASN A 80 -3.40 -8.83 -11.10
CA ASN A 80 -2.45 -8.75 -12.21
C ASN A 80 -2.21 -10.13 -12.83
N PRO A 81 -2.22 -10.28 -14.17
CA PRO A 81 -1.95 -11.55 -14.85
C PRO A 81 -0.58 -12.17 -14.52
N HIS A 82 0.38 -11.34 -14.14
CA HIS A 82 1.74 -11.78 -13.79
C HIS A 82 1.89 -12.26 -12.34
N TYR A 83 0.83 -12.22 -11.52
CA TYR A 83 0.86 -12.61 -10.10
C TYR A 83 0.36 -14.04 -9.86
N ASP A 84 0.62 -14.92 -10.81
CA ASP A 84 0.37 -16.36 -10.67
C ASP A 84 1.04 -16.90 -9.40
N PRO A 85 0.31 -17.54 -8.47
CA PRO A 85 0.86 -18.09 -7.24
C PRO A 85 1.96 -19.14 -7.46
N LEU A 86 2.02 -19.77 -8.63
CA LEU A 86 3.08 -20.72 -8.99
C LEU A 86 4.38 -20.02 -9.46
N LYS A 87 4.31 -18.71 -9.74
CA LYS A 87 5.42 -17.89 -10.26
C LYS A 87 5.53 -16.58 -9.53
N ILE A 88 5.14 -16.55 -8.25
CA ILE A 88 5.12 -15.31 -7.47
C ILE A 88 6.50 -14.66 -7.45
N GLU A 89 6.58 -13.44 -7.91
CA GLU A 89 7.77 -12.61 -7.89
C GLU A 89 8.19 -12.26 -6.45
N PRO A 90 9.50 -12.11 -6.18
CA PRO A 90 10.01 -11.91 -4.81
C PRO A 90 9.33 -10.79 -4.02
N GLU A 91 8.98 -9.69 -4.68
CA GLU A 91 8.30 -8.55 -4.05
C GLU A 91 6.88 -8.89 -3.59
N ILE A 92 6.16 -9.67 -4.40
CA ILE A 92 4.82 -10.15 -4.03
C ILE A 92 4.92 -11.19 -2.93
N GLN A 93 5.95 -12.04 -2.95
CA GLN A 93 6.22 -12.96 -1.85
C GLN A 93 6.44 -12.18 -0.55
N GLN A 94 7.20 -11.10 -0.58
CA GLN A 94 7.46 -10.23 0.56
C GLN A 94 6.15 -9.64 1.14
N LEU A 95 5.27 -9.12 0.26
CA LEU A 95 3.96 -8.61 0.66
C LEU A 95 3.09 -9.69 1.29
N VAL A 96 2.99 -10.85 0.63
CA VAL A 96 2.15 -11.97 1.11
C VAL A 96 2.69 -12.55 2.41
N SER A 97 4.02 -12.67 2.55
CA SER A 97 4.66 -13.14 3.79
C SER A 97 4.37 -12.17 4.93
N ALA A 98 4.63 -10.89 4.75
CA ALA A 98 4.39 -9.87 5.78
C ALA A 98 2.91 -9.77 6.17
N ALA A 99 2.00 -9.89 5.21
CA ALA A 99 0.57 -9.96 5.48
C ALA A 99 0.19 -11.20 6.29
N ARG A 100 0.78 -12.36 5.95
CA ARG A 100 0.53 -13.62 6.68
C ARG A 100 1.06 -13.56 8.11
N ASP A 101 2.27 -13.06 8.31
CA ASP A 101 2.88 -12.94 9.63
C ASP A 101 2.06 -12.02 10.53
N GLN A 102 1.61 -10.88 9.99
CA GLN A 102 0.75 -9.93 10.71
C GLN A 102 -0.63 -10.53 11.00
N ALA A 103 -1.23 -11.23 10.06
CA ALA A 103 -2.52 -11.89 10.27
C ALA A 103 -2.42 -12.96 11.35
N ASN A 104 -1.40 -13.82 11.28
CA ASN A 104 -1.15 -14.84 12.29
C ASN A 104 -0.98 -14.23 13.68
N ALA A 105 -0.19 -13.16 13.80
CA ALA A 105 -0.01 -12.42 15.04
C ALA A 105 -1.34 -11.85 15.60
N LEU A 106 -2.32 -11.59 14.74
CA LEU A 106 -3.66 -11.10 15.11
C LEU A 106 -4.70 -12.24 15.25
N GLY A 107 -4.31 -13.50 15.03
CA GLY A 107 -5.17 -14.68 15.15
C GLY A 107 -6.05 -14.94 13.92
N TYR A 108 -5.63 -14.49 12.75
CA TYR A 108 -6.27 -14.75 11.46
C TYR A 108 -5.37 -15.60 10.57
N SER A 109 -5.95 -16.32 9.60
CA SER A 109 -5.23 -16.94 8.49
C SER A 109 -5.36 -16.13 7.22
N ILE A 110 -4.40 -16.26 6.31
CA ILE A 110 -4.43 -15.64 4.98
C ILE A 110 -4.61 -16.68 3.91
N GLU A 111 -5.60 -16.48 3.04
CA GLU A 111 -5.76 -17.19 1.78
C GLU A 111 -5.38 -16.26 0.61
N TYR A 112 -4.61 -16.78 -0.34
CA TYR A 112 -4.23 -16.04 -1.53
C TYR A 112 -5.04 -16.52 -2.73
N PHE A 113 -5.69 -15.59 -3.45
CA PHE A 113 -6.46 -15.82 -4.65
C PHE A 113 -5.85 -15.03 -5.81
N TRP A 114 -5.65 -15.72 -6.91
CA TRP A 114 -5.27 -15.07 -8.16
C TRP A 114 -6.50 -14.98 -9.08
N ARG A 115 -6.86 -13.77 -9.51
CA ARG A 115 -8.08 -13.52 -10.28
C ARG A 115 -8.13 -14.29 -11.59
N TYR A 116 -6.99 -14.49 -12.22
CA TYR A 116 -6.88 -15.18 -13.50
C TYR A 116 -6.74 -16.71 -13.37
N ASN A 117 -6.91 -17.27 -12.19
CA ASN A 117 -6.98 -18.72 -12.00
C ASN A 117 -8.21 -19.26 -12.72
N PRO A 118 -8.07 -20.13 -13.76
CA PRO A 118 -9.20 -20.67 -14.53
C PRO A 118 -10.22 -21.43 -13.67
N GLU A 119 -9.74 -22.06 -12.59
CA GLU A 119 -10.59 -22.79 -11.65
C GLU A 119 -11.51 -21.90 -10.81
N LEU A 120 -11.19 -20.61 -10.71
CA LEU A 120 -11.92 -19.62 -9.92
C LEU A 120 -12.63 -18.58 -10.79
N ALA A 121 -12.75 -18.80 -12.09
CA ALA A 121 -13.36 -17.85 -13.02
C ALA A 121 -14.83 -17.55 -12.69
N GLY A 122 -15.25 -16.32 -12.99
CA GLY A 122 -16.63 -15.86 -12.85
C GLY A 122 -17.17 -15.90 -11.41
N PRO A 123 -18.41 -16.34 -11.19
CA PRO A 123 -19.06 -16.33 -9.87
C PRO A 123 -18.46 -17.34 -8.88
N ARG A 124 -17.58 -18.23 -9.33
CA ARG A 124 -17.00 -19.29 -8.48
C ARG A 124 -16.10 -18.72 -7.38
N MET A 125 -15.31 -17.68 -7.67
CA MET A 125 -14.49 -17.01 -6.66
C MET A 125 -15.33 -16.44 -5.53
N ALA A 126 -16.40 -15.73 -5.84
CA ALA A 126 -17.32 -15.18 -4.84
C ALA A 126 -17.94 -16.28 -3.95
N LYS A 127 -18.31 -17.42 -4.56
CA LYS A 127 -18.82 -18.58 -3.82
C LYS A 127 -17.77 -19.16 -2.88
N VAL A 128 -16.53 -19.32 -3.33
CA VAL A 128 -15.42 -19.84 -2.52
C VAL A 128 -15.12 -18.91 -1.34
N ILE A 129 -15.03 -17.60 -1.59
CA ILE A 129 -14.81 -16.58 -0.55
C ILE A 129 -15.90 -16.67 0.54
N LYS A 130 -17.16 -16.82 0.13
CA LYS A 130 -18.28 -16.93 1.06
C LYS A 130 -18.26 -18.24 1.86
N THR A 131 -17.93 -19.37 1.23
CA THR A 131 -17.96 -20.70 1.90
C THR A 131 -16.78 -20.89 2.87
N ARG A 132 -15.68 -20.17 2.69
CA ARG A 132 -14.48 -20.26 3.55
C ARG A 132 -14.48 -19.30 4.73
N ASN A 133 -15.63 -18.69 5.06
CA ASN A 133 -15.77 -17.74 6.18
C ASN A 133 -14.72 -16.62 6.17
N ILE A 134 -14.42 -16.09 4.98
CA ILE A 134 -13.52 -14.96 4.82
C ILE A 134 -14.21 -13.70 5.29
N LEU A 135 -13.59 -12.94 6.19
CA LEU A 135 -14.16 -11.74 6.79
C LEU A 135 -13.70 -10.45 6.12
N GLY A 136 -12.52 -10.47 5.52
CA GLY A 136 -11.92 -9.29 4.92
C GLY A 136 -11.14 -9.60 3.65
N LEU A 137 -11.15 -8.65 2.73
CA LEU A 137 -10.52 -8.74 1.42
C LEU A 137 -9.46 -7.66 1.26
N TYR A 138 -8.23 -8.07 0.99
CA TYR A 138 -7.15 -7.21 0.55
C TYR A 138 -7.03 -7.32 -0.97
N LEU A 139 -7.45 -6.30 -1.68
CA LEU A 139 -7.44 -6.25 -3.14
C LEU A 139 -6.12 -5.63 -3.62
N PHE A 140 -5.34 -6.41 -4.37
CA PHE A 140 -4.02 -6.03 -4.84
C PHE A 140 -4.00 -5.92 -6.36
N HIS A 141 -3.76 -4.72 -6.91
CA HIS A 141 -3.84 -4.40 -8.34
C HIS A 141 -5.15 -4.88 -8.99
N LEU A 142 -6.25 -4.60 -8.33
CA LEU A 142 -7.57 -5.01 -8.74
C LEU A 142 -8.56 -3.88 -8.48
N SER A 143 -9.46 -3.63 -9.44
CA SER A 143 -10.60 -2.74 -9.26
C SER A 143 -11.81 -3.48 -8.70
N HIS A 144 -12.71 -2.75 -8.05
CA HIS A 144 -13.93 -3.34 -7.47
C HIS A 144 -14.90 -3.90 -8.53
N ASP A 145 -14.92 -3.30 -9.73
CA ASP A 145 -15.74 -3.72 -10.87
C ASP A 145 -15.25 -5.00 -11.56
N GLU A 146 -14.03 -5.42 -11.25
CA GLU A 146 -13.45 -6.64 -11.78
C GLU A 146 -13.89 -7.92 -11.06
N LEU A 147 -14.55 -7.80 -9.91
CA LEU A 147 -15.05 -8.90 -9.11
C LEU A 147 -16.55 -8.76 -8.85
N ASN A 148 -17.31 -9.82 -9.10
CA ASN A 148 -18.72 -9.88 -8.73
C ASN A 148 -18.87 -10.50 -7.34
N VAL A 149 -18.71 -9.70 -6.29
CA VAL A 149 -18.87 -10.09 -4.89
C VAL A 149 -19.83 -9.13 -4.17
N PRO A 150 -20.58 -9.59 -3.18
CA PRO A 150 -21.43 -8.72 -2.35
C PRO A 150 -20.55 -7.93 -1.39
N TRP A 151 -20.10 -6.76 -1.81
CA TRP A 151 -19.13 -5.92 -1.09
C TRP A 151 -19.55 -5.57 0.33
N ASP A 152 -20.85 -5.39 0.57
CA ASP A 152 -21.48 -5.09 1.86
C ASP A 152 -21.25 -6.18 2.93
N GLN A 153 -20.80 -7.37 2.53
CA GLN A 153 -20.53 -8.47 3.45
C GLN A 153 -19.09 -8.51 3.97
N PHE A 154 -18.18 -7.72 3.39
CA PHE A 154 -16.74 -7.79 3.66
C PHE A 154 -16.17 -6.46 4.15
N SER A 155 -15.18 -6.53 5.02
CA SER A 155 -14.23 -5.44 5.24
C SER A 155 -13.22 -5.44 4.10
N ILE A 156 -12.85 -4.27 3.54
CA ILE A 156 -12.08 -4.22 2.31
C ILE A 156 -10.97 -3.18 2.41
N VAL A 157 -9.77 -3.60 1.99
CA VAL A 157 -8.64 -2.71 1.77
C VAL A 157 -8.15 -2.89 0.33
N LEU A 158 -7.94 -1.78 -0.35
CA LEU A 158 -7.45 -1.74 -1.73
C LEU A 158 -6.01 -1.21 -1.75
N GLN A 159 -5.13 -1.83 -2.53
CA GLN A 159 -3.80 -1.29 -2.77
C GLN A 159 -3.70 -0.61 -4.13
N ASN A 160 -3.14 0.60 -4.14
CA ASN A 160 -2.90 1.39 -5.36
C ASN A 160 -4.13 1.49 -6.27
N PRO A 161 -5.23 2.13 -5.81
CA PRO A 161 -6.44 2.23 -6.61
C PRO A 161 -6.16 2.96 -7.92
N THR A 162 -6.52 2.32 -9.02
CA THR A 162 -6.37 2.88 -10.38
C THR A 162 -7.55 3.76 -10.77
N HIS A 163 -8.74 3.54 -10.19
CA HIS A 163 -9.99 4.20 -10.58
C HIS A 163 -10.50 5.22 -9.55
N HIS A 164 -11.38 6.09 -10.01
CA HIS A 164 -11.72 7.30 -9.30
C HIS A 164 -12.81 7.16 -8.24
N SER A 165 -13.73 6.19 -8.37
CA SER A 165 -14.86 6.06 -7.42
C SER A 165 -15.75 4.86 -7.77
N PRO A 166 -16.41 4.23 -6.79
CA PRO A 166 -16.25 4.42 -5.35
C PRO A 166 -14.95 3.83 -4.83
N LEU A 167 -14.38 4.45 -3.77
CA LEU A 167 -13.14 3.98 -3.17
C LEU A 167 -13.39 3.26 -1.85
N PHE A 168 -12.71 2.15 -1.66
CA PHE A 168 -12.54 1.52 -0.34
C PHE A 168 -11.45 2.25 0.47
N HIS A 169 -11.32 1.91 1.74
CA HIS A 169 -10.09 2.23 2.46
C HIS A 169 -8.91 1.64 1.69
N HIS A 170 -7.85 2.40 1.54
CA HIS A 170 -6.75 1.98 0.68
C HIS A 170 -5.39 2.39 1.21
N LEU A 171 -4.38 1.71 0.72
CA LEU A 171 -3.00 2.08 0.90
C LEU A 171 -2.32 2.28 -0.46
N THR A 172 -1.33 3.15 -0.49
CA THR A 172 -0.62 3.48 -1.72
C THR A 172 0.83 3.88 -1.43
N SER A 173 1.67 3.74 -2.44
CA SER A 173 3.03 4.25 -2.40
C SER A 173 3.06 5.78 -2.38
N ASN A 174 3.94 6.36 -1.57
CA ASN A 174 4.18 7.80 -1.56
C ASN A 174 5.07 8.23 -2.71
N ARG A 175 4.53 8.25 -3.92
CA ARG A 175 5.27 8.63 -5.13
C ARG A 175 5.93 9.99 -5.05
N PHE A 176 5.26 10.95 -4.39
CA PHE A 176 5.84 12.28 -4.17
C PHE A 176 7.13 12.19 -3.36
N GLN A 177 7.08 11.53 -2.20
CA GLN A 177 8.25 11.37 -1.34
C GLN A 177 9.32 10.47 -1.99
N ASN A 178 8.92 9.44 -2.74
CA ASN A 178 9.87 8.58 -3.45
C ASN A 178 10.68 9.38 -4.48
N THR A 179 10.05 10.33 -5.17
CA THR A 179 10.75 11.23 -6.08
C THR A 179 11.69 12.17 -5.34
N GLN A 180 11.29 12.69 -4.15
CA GLN A 180 12.18 13.49 -3.31
C GLN A 180 13.41 12.68 -2.85
N ILE A 181 13.19 11.46 -2.34
CA ILE A 181 14.30 10.56 -1.96
C ILE A 181 15.25 10.34 -3.14
N ALA A 182 14.74 10.09 -4.34
CA ALA A 182 15.56 9.89 -5.51
C ALA A 182 16.41 11.13 -5.86
N LEU A 183 15.82 12.32 -5.78
CA LEU A 183 16.51 13.58 -6.06
C LEU A 183 17.60 13.89 -5.02
N GLU A 184 17.31 13.67 -3.74
CA GLU A 184 18.25 13.85 -2.63
C GLU A 184 19.44 12.88 -2.74
N GLU A 185 19.18 11.61 -3.06
CA GLU A 185 20.23 10.61 -3.25
C GLU A 185 21.05 10.88 -4.51
N CYS A 186 20.46 11.33 -5.61
CA CYS A 186 21.19 11.79 -6.78
C CYS A 186 22.12 12.95 -6.42
N GLN A 187 21.65 13.92 -5.63
CA GLN A 187 22.47 15.02 -5.16
C GLN A 187 23.64 14.54 -4.27
N ARG A 188 23.37 13.56 -3.37
CA ARG A 188 24.40 12.93 -2.52
C ARG A 188 25.46 12.19 -3.32
N LEU A 189 25.06 11.58 -4.44
CA LEU A 189 25.97 10.94 -5.40
C LEU A 189 26.75 11.94 -6.26
N GLY A 190 26.43 13.24 -6.19
CA GLY A 190 27.13 14.32 -6.90
C GLY A 190 26.49 14.71 -8.24
N TYR A 191 25.33 14.18 -8.61
CA TYR A 191 24.58 14.63 -9.78
C TYR A 191 24.06 16.06 -9.57
N ARG A 192 24.04 16.85 -10.63
CA ARG A 192 23.69 18.27 -10.57
C ARG A 192 22.56 18.67 -11.49
N ARG A 193 22.24 17.82 -12.46
CA ARG A 193 21.28 18.09 -13.52
C ARG A 193 20.28 16.94 -13.68
N PRO A 194 19.51 16.63 -12.61
CA PRO A 194 18.49 15.60 -12.69
C PRO A 194 17.38 16.01 -13.65
N ALA A 195 16.85 15.05 -14.40
CA ALA A 195 15.73 15.27 -15.28
C ALA A 195 14.69 14.15 -15.15
N LEU A 196 13.41 14.51 -15.23
CA LEU A 196 12.30 13.57 -15.11
C LEU A 196 11.81 13.13 -16.49
N LEU A 197 11.63 11.84 -16.65
CA LEU A 197 10.95 11.20 -17.78
C LEU A 197 9.57 10.77 -17.32
N ILE A 198 8.51 11.22 -17.99
CA ILE A 198 7.10 10.94 -17.64
C ILE A 198 6.40 10.17 -18.76
N ASN A 199 5.34 9.45 -18.38
CA ASN A 199 4.40 8.83 -19.32
C ASN A 199 2.97 9.08 -18.86
N LEU A 200 2.37 10.18 -19.29
CA LEU A 200 1.00 10.56 -18.92
C LEU A 200 -0.07 9.85 -19.75
N ALA A 201 0.31 9.16 -20.83
CA ALA A 201 -0.60 8.35 -21.64
C ALA A 201 -0.91 6.98 -21.02
N ASP A 202 -0.12 6.53 -20.03
CA ASP A 202 -0.37 5.30 -19.32
C ASP A 202 -1.47 5.51 -18.25
N ASP A 203 -2.71 5.17 -18.60
CA ASP A 203 -3.86 5.36 -17.72
C ASP A 203 -3.73 4.62 -16.38
N LEU A 204 -3.08 3.47 -16.35
CA LEU A 204 -2.90 2.68 -15.13
C LEU A 204 -1.95 3.36 -14.14
N ASN A 205 -0.93 4.05 -14.63
CA ASN A 205 0.09 4.70 -13.81
C ASN A 205 -0.04 6.22 -13.75
N ARG A 206 -1.00 6.82 -14.48
CA ARG A 206 -1.13 8.29 -14.61
C ARG A 206 -1.11 9.04 -13.28
N LYS A 207 -1.80 8.54 -12.25
CA LYS A 207 -1.78 9.16 -10.92
C LYS A 207 -0.37 9.21 -10.32
N GLY A 208 0.36 8.10 -10.43
CA GLY A 208 1.75 8.01 -9.96
C GLY A 208 2.66 8.96 -10.72
N GLU A 209 2.52 9.05 -12.04
CA GLU A 209 3.28 9.96 -12.90
C GLU A 209 2.99 11.44 -12.57
N ILE A 210 1.74 11.81 -12.30
CA ILE A 210 1.37 13.16 -11.84
C ILE A 210 2.01 13.49 -10.50
N MET A 211 2.07 12.55 -9.56
CA MET A 211 2.74 12.74 -8.27
C MET A 211 4.25 12.89 -8.42
N ASN A 212 4.88 12.08 -9.27
CA ASN A 212 6.30 12.20 -9.62
C ASN A 212 6.59 13.57 -10.25
N LEU A 213 5.75 14.00 -11.17
CA LEU A 213 5.83 15.31 -11.82
C LEU A 213 5.71 16.44 -10.78
N GLY A 214 4.72 16.38 -9.90
CA GLY A 214 4.50 17.37 -8.85
C GLY A 214 5.72 17.53 -7.92
N ALA A 215 6.30 16.42 -7.47
CA ALA A 215 7.51 16.42 -6.65
C ALA A 215 8.72 16.99 -7.40
N TYR A 216 8.91 16.58 -8.66
CA TYR A 216 10.00 17.08 -9.49
C TYR A 216 9.87 18.58 -9.78
N MET A 217 8.68 19.06 -10.07
CA MET A 217 8.43 20.49 -10.31
C MET A 217 8.67 21.32 -9.05
N ALA A 218 8.23 20.86 -7.88
CA ALA A 218 8.52 21.50 -6.61
C ALA A 218 10.04 21.59 -6.34
N TYR A 219 10.77 20.49 -6.54
CA TYR A 219 12.23 20.47 -6.42
C TYR A 219 12.89 21.41 -7.43
N SER A 220 12.49 21.36 -8.70
CA SER A 220 13.03 22.22 -9.76
C SER A 220 12.86 23.70 -9.46
N HIS A 221 11.74 24.06 -8.82
CA HIS A 221 11.48 25.44 -8.40
C HIS A 221 12.54 25.96 -7.42
N LEU A 222 13.03 25.10 -6.53
CA LEU A 222 14.06 25.45 -5.55
C LEU A 222 15.45 25.61 -6.17
N LEU A 223 15.70 25.03 -7.35
CA LEU A 223 17.02 25.13 -8.03
C LEU A 223 17.25 26.47 -8.76
N GLY A 224 16.24 27.28 -8.95
CA GLY A 224 16.28 28.50 -9.77
C GLY A 224 16.21 28.22 -11.27
N ASP A 225 15.80 29.22 -12.05
CA ASP A 225 15.42 29.07 -13.47
C ASP A 225 16.52 28.53 -14.37
N ALA A 226 17.76 28.95 -14.16
CA ALA A 226 18.90 28.56 -15.00
C ALA A 226 19.26 27.05 -14.94
N LYS A 227 18.80 26.36 -13.90
CA LYS A 227 19.09 24.94 -13.68
C LYS A 227 17.88 24.04 -13.95
N ARG A 228 16.71 24.60 -14.25
CA ARG A 228 15.49 23.85 -14.48
C ARG A 228 15.57 23.09 -15.80
N ILE A 229 15.35 21.79 -15.76
CA ILE A 229 15.20 20.96 -16.93
C ILE A 229 13.71 20.61 -17.03
N PRO A 230 13.01 20.93 -18.14
CA PRO A 230 11.63 20.54 -18.28
C PRO A 230 11.51 19.01 -18.38
N PRO A 231 10.50 18.39 -17.74
CA PRO A 231 10.26 16.96 -17.89
C PRO A 231 10.11 16.57 -19.37
N PHE A 232 10.54 15.36 -19.72
CA PHE A 232 10.37 14.82 -21.05
C PHE A 232 9.26 13.78 -21.06
N ASP A 233 8.30 13.93 -21.99
CA ASP A 233 7.26 12.93 -22.20
C ASP A 233 7.79 11.78 -23.07
N ARG A 234 7.81 10.57 -22.51
CA ARG A 234 8.32 9.35 -23.16
C ARG A 234 7.51 8.89 -24.38
N ASN A 235 6.33 9.48 -24.59
CA ASN A 235 5.52 9.22 -25.80
C ASN A 235 6.01 10.00 -27.02
N GLN A 236 6.92 10.95 -26.83
CA GLN A 236 7.57 11.66 -27.92
C GLN A 236 8.60 10.76 -28.62
N SER A 237 8.97 11.17 -29.85
CA SER A 237 9.89 10.40 -30.67
C SER A 237 11.33 10.40 -30.15
N ALA A 238 12.11 9.43 -30.62
CA ALA A 238 13.56 9.35 -30.40
C ALA A 238 14.30 10.62 -30.77
N LYS A 239 13.89 11.24 -31.88
CA LYS A 239 14.48 12.48 -32.39
C LYS A 239 14.25 13.65 -31.44
N GLU A 240 13.03 13.77 -30.91
CA GLU A 240 12.66 14.80 -29.91
C GLU A 240 13.42 14.61 -28.62
N PHE A 241 13.56 13.35 -28.16
CA PHE A 241 14.39 13.06 -27.00
C PHE A 241 15.85 13.47 -27.21
N GLY A 242 16.43 13.17 -28.36
CA GLY A 242 17.81 13.56 -28.68
C GLY A 242 18.02 15.07 -28.69
N LEU A 243 17.06 15.83 -29.25
CA LEU A 243 17.10 17.29 -29.23
C LEU A 243 16.98 17.85 -27.82
N TRP A 244 16.04 17.33 -27.03
CA TRP A 244 15.86 17.71 -25.64
C TRP A 244 17.10 17.40 -24.81
N PHE A 245 17.67 16.18 -24.94
CA PHE A 245 18.87 15.76 -24.22
C PHE A 245 20.07 16.64 -24.56
N LYS A 246 20.29 16.91 -25.87
CA LYS A 246 21.37 17.80 -26.30
C LYS A 246 21.22 19.22 -25.79
N LYS A 247 19.99 19.73 -25.71
CA LYS A 247 19.71 21.09 -25.21
C LYS A 247 19.93 21.20 -23.71
N TYR A 248 19.45 20.24 -22.94
CA TYR A 248 19.40 20.34 -21.49
C TYR A 248 20.54 19.59 -20.77
N GLN A 249 21.20 18.65 -21.43
CA GLN A 249 22.33 17.87 -20.94
C GLN A 249 22.13 17.35 -19.50
N PRO A 250 21.10 16.58 -19.21
CA PRO A 250 20.91 15.96 -17.90
C PRO A 250 22.07 14.99 -17.60
N ASP A 251 22.49 14.91 -16.33
CA ASP A 251 23.50 13.96 -15.88
C ASP A 251 22.88 12.72 -15.20
N VAL A 252 21.60 12.80 -14.80
CA VAL A 252 20.81 11.68 -14.32
C VAL A 252 19.36 11.81 -14.77
N LEU A 253 18.76 10.68 -15.17
CA LEU A 253 17.38 10.56 -15.58
C LEU A 253 16.59 9.82 -14.50
N LEU A 254 15.44 10.35 -14.12
CA LEU A 254 14.47 9.71 -13.21
C LEU A 254 13.24 9.32 -14.02
N GLY A 255 12.66 8.15 -13.78
CA GLY A 255 11.43 7.76 -14.48
C GLY A 255 10.88 6.43 -14.01
N SER A 256 9.60 6.18 -14.26
CA SER A 256 8.97 4.90 -13.93
C SER A 256 9.32 3.85 -14.97
N GLY A 257 9.64 2.63 -14.54
CA GLY A 257 9.90 1.49 -15.40
C GLY A 257 11.32 0.94 -15.33
N PRO A 258 11.59 -0.14 -16.11
CA PRO A 258 12.88 -0.80 -16.09
C PRO A 258 13.98 0.03 -16.76
N ALA A 259 15.21 -0.22 -16.33
CA ALA A 259 16.37 0.17 -17.12
C ALA A 259 16.84 -1.06 -17.97
N PRO A 260 17.46 -0.86 -19.14
CA PRO A 260 17.56 0.45 -19.75
C PRO A 260 16.19 0.87 -20.27
N LEU A 261 15.80 2.11 -19.98
CA LEU A 261 14.71 2.68 -20.74
C LEU A 261 14.99 2.45 -22.21
N PRO A 262 14.00 2.23 -23.07
CA PRO A 262 14.16 2.45 -24.49
C PRO A 262 14.42 3.94 -24.72
N VAL A 263 15.65 4.36 -24.35
CA VAL A 263 16.16 5.69 -24.67
C VAL A 263 16.67 5.55 -26.07
N PRO A 264 15.98 6.13 -27.03
CA PRO A 264 16.21 5.86 -28.45
C PRO A 264 17.58 6.26 -29.00
N CYS A 265 18.50 6.75 -28.18
CA CYS A 265 19.67 7.49 -28.63
C CYS A 265 21.02 6.84 -28.27
N GLY A 266 21.06 5.58 -27.86
CA GLY A 266 22.32 4.85 -27.66
C GLY A 266 23.22 5.38 -26.54
N PHE A 267 22.68 6.12 -25.55
CA PHE A 267 23.46 6.57 -24.39
C PHE A 267 23.89 5.40 -23.51
N LYS A 268 25.14 5.47 -23.04
CA LYS A 268 25.66 4.47 -22.11
C LYS A 268 25.29 4.85 -20.67
N ILE A 269 24.44 4.02 -20.05
CA ILE A 269 24.12 4.09 -18.62
C ILE A 269 25.04 3.12 -17.87
N PRO A 270 25.71 3.52 -16.82
CA PRO A 270 25.69 4.83 -16.16
C PRO A 270 26.82 5.79 -16.61
N GLN A 271 27.62 5.44 -17.64
CA GLN A 271 28.86 6.14 -17.97
C GLN A 271 28.65 7.56 -18.49
N GLN A 272 27.59 7.78 -19.27
CA GLN A 272 27.26 9.08 -19.86
C GLN A 272 26.13 9.79 -19.13
N VAL A 273 25.17 9.02 -18.60
CA VAL A 273 24.03 9.54 -17.86
C VAL A 273 23.58 8.48 -16.86
N GLY A 274 23.31 8.89 -15.61
CA GLY A 274 22.72 8.00 -14.60
C GLY A 274 21.26 7.74 -14.86
N TYR A 275 20.73 6.66 -14.29
CA TYR A 275 19.30 6.38 -14.32
C TYR A 275 18.81 5.89 -12.95
N VAL A 276 17.66 6.41 -12.51
CA VAL A 276 16.97 5.99 -11.28
C VAL A 276 15.52 5.66 -11.60
N SER A 277 15.09 4.45 -11.27
CA SER A 277 13.68 4.07 -11.38
C SER A 277 12.89 4.60 -10.18
N LEU A 278 11.77 5.28 -10.45
CA LEU A 278 10.82 5.78 -9.45
C LEU A 278 9.69 4.78 -9.16
N SER A 279 9.70 3.62 -9.76
CA SER A 279 8.76 2.54 -9.51
C SER A 279 9.50 1.33 -8.99
N GLY A 280 9.11 0.88 -7.79
CA GLY A 280 9.61 -0.34 -7.18
C GLY A 280 8.90 -1.58 -7.73
N GLY A 281 8.84 -1.74 -9.05
CA GLY A 281 8.31 -2.97 -9.64
C GLY A 281 9.41 -4.02 -9.82
N ILE A 282 9.03 -5.23 -10.15
CA ILE A 282 9.86 -6.42 -10.45
C ILE A 282 11.05 -6.09 -11.36
N SER A 283 10.84 -5.14 -12.23
CA SER A 283 11.77 -4.81 -13.32
C SER A 283 13.10 -4.20 -12.87
N PRO A 284 13.16 -3.22 -11.95
CA PRO A 284 14.44 -2.67 -11.48
C PRO A 284 15.32 -3.70 -10.79
N VAL A 285 14.73 -4.56 -9.96
CA VAL A 285 15.47 -5.63 -9.27
C VAL A 285 16.11 -6.59 -10.27
N ARG A 286 15.36 -7.03 -11.29
CA ARG A 286 15.87 -7.94 -12.33
C ARG A 286 16.96 -7.33 -13.19
N THR A 287 16.89 -6.03 -13.45
CA THR A 287 17.86 -5.34 -14.30
C THR A 287 19.07 -4.82 -13.54
N GLY A 288 19.08 -4.93 -12.20
CA GLY A 288 20.11 -4.35 -11.36
C GLY A 288 20.11 -2.82 -11.37
N ALA A 289 19.00 -2.18 -11.71
CA ALA A 289 18.89 -0.74 -11.75
C ALA A 289 18.90 -0.13 -10.34
N THR A 290 19.36 1.11 -10.22
CA THR A 290 19.14 1.94 -9.05
C THR A 290 17.67 2.38 -9.02
N TYR A 291 17.01 2.27 -7.86
CA TYR A 291 15.59 2.59 -7.77
C TYR A 291 15.16 3.03 -6.37
N VAL A 292 14.01 3.69 -6.30
CA VAL A 292 13.26 3.85 -5.05
C VAL A 292 12.12 2.84 -5.05
N GLY A 293 12.25 1.81 -4.22
CA GLY A 293 11.33 0.69 -4.15
C GLY A 293 10.20 0.90 -3.15
N ASP A 294 9.04 0.33 -3.47
CA ASP A 294 7.94 0.27 -2.52
C ASP A 294 8.26 -0.72 -1.39
N ARG A 295 7.87 -0.40 -0.18
CA ARG A 295 8.02 -1.26 1.01
C ARG A 295 6.87 -2.28 1.06
N MET A 296 6.98 -3.34 0.24
CA MET A 296 5.97 -4.40 0.14
C MET A 296 5.74 -5.12 1.46
N ASP A 297 6.78 -5.25 2.29
CA ASP A 297 6.70 -5.76 3.66
C ASP A 297 5.79 -4.90 4.55
N VAL A 298 5.98 -3.58 4.52
CA VAL A 298 5.16 -2.63 5.27
C VAL A 298 3.74 -2.55 4.70
N MET A 299 3.59 -2.61 3.37
CA MET A 299 2.28 -2.60 2.73
C MET A 299 1.45 -3.82 3.11
N GLY A 300 2.04 -5.02 3.11
CA GLY A 300 1.35 -6.25 3.49
C GLY A 300 0.86 -6.21 4.94
N SER A 301 1.74 -5.88 5.87
CA SER A 301 1.37 -5.80 7.30
C SER A 301 0.33 -4.70 7.57
N THR A 302 0.51 -3.50 6.99
CA THR A 302 -0.43 -2.37 7.15
C THR A 302 -1.82 -2.68 6.58
N ALA A 303 -1.91 -3.40 5.46
CA ALA A 303 -3.19 -3.82 4.90
C ALA A 303 -3.97 -4.68 5.89
N ILE A 304 -3.30 -5.59 6.58
CA ILE A 304 -3.92 -6.47 7.58
C ILE A 304 -4.36 -5.68 8.82
N ASP A 305 -3.58 -4.70 9.28
CA ASP A 305 -3.98 -3.81 10.38
C ASP A 305 -5.24 -3.01 10.04
N LEU A 306 -5.32 -2.49 8.81
CA LEU A 306 -6.51 -1.79 8.33
C LEU A 306 -7.72 -2.73 8.25
N LEU A 307 -7.56 -3.94 7.70
CA LEU A 307 -8.63 -4.93 7.59
C LEU A 307 -9.15 -5.35 8.97
N THR A 308 -8.25 -5.70 9.88
CA THR A 308 -8.64 -6.15 11.22
C THR A 308 -9.29 -5.03 12.04
N THR A 309 -8.83 -3.78 11.85
CA THR A 309 -9.49 -2.60 12.43
C THR A 309 -10.93 -2.46 11.92
N GLN A 310 -11.16 -2.60 10.62
CA GLN A 310 -12.51 -2.56 10.02
C GLN A 310 -13.39 -3.70 10.55
N ILE A 311 -12.86 -4.93 10.57
CA ILE A 311 -13.58 -6.11 11.08
C ILE A 311 -14.02 -5.88 12.53
N HIS A 312 -13.13 -5.37 13.39
CA HIS A 312 -13.45 -5.10 14.80
C HIS A 312 -14.47 -3.96 14.98
N ARG A 313 -14.56 -3.05 14.02
CA ARG A 313 -15.55 -1.96 13.99
C ARG A 313 -16.82 -2.30 13.21
N HIS A 314 -16.89 -3.50 12.62
CA HIS A 314 -17.98 -3.92 11.71
C HIS A 314 -18.15 -2.98 10.51
N GLU A 315 -17.09 -2.32 10.09
CA GLU A 315 -17.06 -1.52 8.87
C GLU A 315 -17.00 -2.46 7.66
N ARG A 316 -18.01 -2.42 6.80
CA ARG A 316 -18.13 -3.28 5.60
C ARG A 316 -18.55 -2.47 4.40
N GLY A 317 -18.25 -3.00 3.20
CA GLY A 317 -18.62 -2.38 1.94
C GLY A 317 -17.90 -1.06 1.68
N PHE A 318 -18.59 -0.17 0.97
CA PHE A 318 -18.05 1.14 0.63
C PHE A 318 -18.17 2.10 1.82
N PRO A 319 -17.05 2.64 2.31
CA PRO A 319 -17.07 3.61 3.40
C PRO A 319 -17.59 4.96 2.93
N THR A 320 -18.31 5.67 3.79
CA THR A 320 -18.73 7.05 3.54
C THR A 320 -17.52 7.97 3.33
N HIS A 321 -16.45 7.73 4.08
CA HIS A 321 -15.20 8.49 4.01
C HIS A 321 -14.01 7.52 3.88
N PRO A 322 -13.56 7.25 2.64
CA PRO A 322 -12.38 6.43 2.41
C PRO A 322 -11.14 7.01 3.07
N ARG A 323 -10.40 6.18 3.78
CA ARG A 323 -9.10 6.53 4.38
C ARG A 323 -7.99 6.05 3.48
N CYS A 324 -6.94 6.88 3.31
CA CYS A 324 -5.75 6.53 2.56
C CYS A 324 -4.55 6.47 3.50
N VAL A 325 -3.82 5.34 3.49
CA VAL A 325 -2.51 5.23 4.11
C VAL A 325 -1.44 5.31 3.04
N VAL A 326 -0.50 6.21 3.22
CA VAL A 326 0.57 6.48 2.24
C VAL A 326 1.89 6.00 2.81
N ILE A 327 2.58 5.10 2.10
CA ILE A 327 3.81 4.45 2.57
C ILE A 327 4.99 4.92 1.72
N ALA A 328 6.00 5.49 2.38
CA ALA A 328 7.24 5.91 1.73
C ALA A 328 8.05 4.69 1.27
N GLY A 329 8.70 4.83 0.12
CA GLY A 329 9.62 3.84 -0.40
C GLY A 329 11.00 3.92 0.25
N GLN A 330 11.91 3.10 -0.27
CA GLN A 330 13.29 3.03 0.16
C GLN A 330 14.23 3.08 -1.05
N TRP A 331 15.34 3.79 -0.91
CA TRP A 331 16.41 3.79 -1.91
C TRP A 331 17.16 2.46 -1.96
N HIS A 332 17.40 1.98 -3.18
CA HIS A 332 18.20 0.81 -3.46
C HIS A 332 19.27 1.15 -4.48
N GLU A 333 20.52 1.00 -4.07
CA GLU A 333 21.67 1.17 -4.96
C GLU A 333 21.72 0.05 -6.00
N GLY A 334 22.02 0.42 -7.25
CA GLY A 334 22.17 -0.51 -8.36
C GLY A 334 23.27 -0.05 -9.30
N SER A 335 23.36 -0.67 -10.47
CA SER A 335 24.42 -0.44 -11.46
C SER A 335 24.17 0.74 -12.40
N THR A 336 23.03 1.42 -12.30
CA THR A 336 22.64 2.49 -13.25
C THR A 336 22.98 3.90 -12.75
N THR A 337 23.59 4.03 -11.58
CA THR A 337 24.16 5.29 -11.07
C THR A 337 25.59 5.07 -10.65
N LEU A 338 26.39 6.14 -10.73
CA LEU A 338 27.79 6.17 -10.25
C LEU A 338 27.98 7.39 -9.37
N ARG A 339 28.84 7.25 -8.35
CA ARG A 339 29.29 8.40 -7.59
C ARG A 339 30.09 9.32 -8.51
N GLN A 340 29.64 10.56 -8.64
CA GLN A 340 30.32 11.56 -9.44
C GLN A 340 31.60 12.03 -8.72
N LYS A 341 32.68 12.20 -9.46
CA LYS A 341 33.91 12.78 -8.91
C LYS A 341 33.62 14.19 -8.42
N SER A 342 33.96 14.49 -7.16
CA SER A 342 33.90 15.85 -6.63
C SER A 342 34.79 16.73 -7.51
N THR A 343 34.21 17.59 -8.32
CA THR A 343 34.95 18.75 -8.82
C THR A 343 35.09 19.66 -7.61
N SER A 344 36.33 19.79 -7.07
CA SER A 344 36.68 20.70 -5.98
C SER A 344 36.04 22.06 -6.21
N PRO A 345 35.56 22.74 -5.16
CA PRO A 345 35.06 24.10 -5.31
C PRO A 345 36.21 24.96 -5.80
N ILE A 346 35.98 25.66 -6.91
CA ILE A 346 36.88 26.76 -7.35
C ILE A 346 36.97 27.69 -6.13
N GLN A 347 38.16 27.74 -5.52
CA GLN A 347 38.49 28.77 -4.54
C GLN A 347 38.21 30.11 -5.21
N ARG A 348 37.18 30.81 -4.76
CA ARG A 348 37.02 32.23 -5.07
C ARG A 348 38.09 32.97 -4.29
N SER A 349 39.13 33.37 -4.96
CA SER A 349 40.04 34.44 -4.54
C SER A 349 39.32 35.78 -4.53
#